data_f7defd0d5cdeeefba36baf3f8b99beac
#
_entry.id   f7defd0d5cdeeefba36baf3f8b99beac
#
_cell.length_a   1.000
_cell.length_b   1.000
_cell.length_c   1.000
_cell.angle_alpha   90.00
_cell.angle_beta   90.00
_cell.angle_gamma   90.00
#
_symmetry.space_group_name_H-M   'P 1'
#
loop_
_entity.id
_entity.type
_entity.pdbx_description
1 polymer ?
#
loop_
_entity_poly.entity_id
_entity_poly.type
_entity_poly.pdbx_seq_one_letter_code
_entity_poly.pdbx_strand_id
1 'polypeptide(L)'
;MKITRILLLGCLLAAFAAPALAEEKPIVYTVKKGDTLWGISKRFIKDPDYWPNLWSNNPAIGNPHLIYPGQTLYIYDGRIEIVPAAPPAAETLPEGAEEPVAASAPARAIEINVHGAPRSFVLTEELPTLGTLIDTTENRFLMYAGDMVFLEMDDLAAATPGQQLQILEMGKEVTHPVTGELIGFQVSEMGRAEVTGKTNDVAVAVIKETIREVQRGAKVRPYVEFPATVQTKPVTVAAQGVILTSDSGNESLSVQDVIHVDIGSAAGVEVGNELMLYRTRVFTKSARPLEQLDADNFVELPDIDLGKAVVIAVREKTAAALVLSVTNLPLYRGDLVKTVLP
;
A
#
# COMPACT_ATOMS: atom_id res chain seq x y z
N MET A 1 62.04 55.14 40.01
CA MET A 1 61.36 55.37 38.72
C MET A 1 60.95 54.01 38.12
N LYS A 2 59.72 53.79 37.98
CA LYS A 2 58.88 52.84 37.26
C LYS A 2 57.83 52.20 38.19
N ILE A 3 56.67 52.76 38.05
CA ILE A 3 55.43 52.40 38.72
C ILE A 3 54.88 51.20 37.98
N THR A 4 54.70 50.06 38.64
CA THR A 4 53.99 48.88 38.07
C THR A 4 52.56 48.85 38.65
N ARG A 5 51.58 49.14 37.82
CA ARG A 5 50.16 49.01 38.12
C ARG A 5 49.80 47.54 38.08
N ILE A 6 49.29 47.01 39.20
CA ILE A 6 48.67 45.72 39.34
C ILE A 6 47.17 45.92 39.03
N LEU A 7 46.69 45.33 37.92
CA LEU A 7 45.30 45.24 37.58
C LEU A 7 44.69 43.98 38.21
N LEU A 8 43.83 44.18 39.21
CA LEU A 8 42.97 43.09 39.74
C LEU A 8 41.90 42.76 38.73
N LEU A 9 41.96 41.55 38.16
CA LEU A 9 40.91 40.98 37.32
C LEU A 9 39.92 40.24 38.23
N GLY A 10 38.77 40.83 38.51
CA GLY A 10 37.68 40.17 39.23
C GLY A 10 36.94 39.22 38.32
N CYS A 11 37.08 37.88 38.53
CA CYS A 11 36.24 36.88 37.93
C CYS A 11 34.82 36.94 38.49
N LEU A 12 33.90 37.49 37.70
CA LEU A 12 32.46 37.41 37.95
C LEU A 12 31.98 36.03 37.48
N LEU A 13 31.83 35.07 38.40
CA LEU A 13 31.16 33.79 38.11
C LEU A 13 29.68 34.08 37.95
N ALA A 14 29.21 34.20 36.71
CA ALA A 14 27.80 34.15 36.38
C ALA A 14 27.34 32.68 36.50
N ALA A 15 26.63 32.35 37.56
CA ALA A 15 25.92 31.08 37.69
C ALA A 15 24.82 31.05 36.64
N PHE A 16 25.01 30.30 35.56
CA PHE A 16 23.93 29.92 34.66
C PHE A 16 23.03 28.94 35.43
N ALA A 17 21.94 29.45 35.98
CA ALA A 17 20.82 28.62 36.40
C ALA A 17 20.20 28.01 35.12
N ALA A 18 20.46 26.74 34.86
CA ALA A 18 19.72 25.98 33.86
C ALA A 18 18.24 25.98 34.29
N PRO A 19 17.29 26.30 33.39
CA PRO A 19 15.88 26.16 33.74
C PRO A 19 15.65 24.68 34.05
N ALA A 20 15.20 24.36 35.26
CA ALA A 20 14.66 23.06 35.59
C ALA A 20 13.47 22.83 34.64
N LEU A 21 13.59 21.86 33.74
CA LEU A 21 12.47 21.34 32.95
C LEU A 21 11.49 20.78 33.99
N ALA A 22 10.42 21.52 34.26
CA ALA A 22 9.32 21.03 35.07
C ALA A 22 8.78 19.79 34.33
N GLU A 23 8.84 18.62 34.94
CA GLU A 23 8.14 17.43 34.46
C GLU A 23 6.64 17.73 34.52
N GLU A 24 6.07 18.06 33.35
CA GLU A 24 4.63 18.24 33.23
C GLU A 24 3.96 16.88 33.46
N LYS A 25 3.18 16.76 34.51
CA LYS A 25 2.41 15.56 34.81
C LYS A 25 1.27 15.44 33.79
N PRO A 26 1.19 14.34 33.08
CA PRO A 26 0.11 14.12 32.10
C PRO A 26 -1.25 13.99 32.78
N ILE A 27 -2.29 14.47 32.12
CA ILE A 27 -3.67 14.14 32.47
C ILE A 27 -3.98 12.75 31.91
N VAL A 28 -4.28 11.79 32.78
CA VAL A 28 -4.66 10.45 32.36
C VAL A 28 -6.15 10.41 32.06
N TYR A 29 -6.52 10.08 30.83
CA TYR A 29 -7.89 10.01 30.40
C TYR A 29 -8.23 8.63 29.79
N THR A 30 -9.30 8.00 30.28
CA THR A 30 -9.81 6.76 29.71
C THR A 30 -10.92 7.07 28.71
N VAL A 31 -10.74 6.64 27.47
CA VAL A 31 -11.69 6.82 26.37
C VAL A 31 -13.03 6.18 26.72
N LYS A 32 -14.10 6.93 26.53
CA LYS A 32 -15.48 6.48 26.73
C LYS A 32 -16.15 6.19 25.40
N LYS A 33 -17.24 5.42 25.44
CA LYS A 33 -18.05 5.14 24.23
C LYS A 33 -18.60 6.45 23.67
N GLY A 34 -18.30 6.72 22.39
CA GLY A 34 -18.72 7.93 21.68
C GLY A 34 -17.68 9.08 21.70
N ASP A 35 -16.54 8.92 22.38
CA ASP A 35 -15.46 9.89 22.31
C ASP A 35 -14.79 9.88 20.93
N THR A 36 -14.32 11.06 20.52
CA THR A 36 -13.49 11.26 19.33
C THR A 36 -12.25 12.07 19.72
N LEU A 37 -11.13 11.91 19.01
CA LEU A 37 -9.93 12.73 19.26
C LEU A 37 -10.22 14.22 19.15
N TRP A 38 -11.07 14.62 18.21
CA TRP A 38 -11.53 16.01 18.08
C TRP A 38 -12.25 16.50 19.35
N GLY A 39 -13.16 15.69 19.88
CA GLY A 39 -13.89 15.99 21.11
C GLY A 39 -12.99 16.07 22.33
N ILE A 40 -12.00 15.18 22.43
CA ILE A 40 -11.00 15.15 23.50
C ILE A 40 -10.06 16.36 23.39
N SER A 41 -9.59 16.70 22.17
CA SER A 41 -8.76 17.88 21.92
C SER A 41 -9.49 19.17 22.30
N LYS A 42 -10.74 19.32 21.90
CA LYS A 42 -11.59 20.45 22.28
C LYS A 42 -11.72 20.59 23.81
N ARG A 43 -11.83 19.46 24.50
CA ARG A 43 -12.06 19.44 25.96
C ARG A 43 -10.79 19.75 26.77
N PHE A 44 -9.63 19.22 26.37
CA PHE A 44 -8.41 19.25 27.16
C PHE A 44 -7.39 20.27 26.65
N ILE A 45 -7.36 20.54 25.34
CA ILE A 45 -6.39 21.45 24.71
C ILE A 45 -7.03 22.80 24.37
N LYS A 46 -8.38 22.90 24.42
CA LYS A 46 -9.18 24.10 24.08
C LYS A 46 -9.08 24.54 22.62
N ASP A 47 -8.36 23.81 21.78
CA ASP A 47 -8.26 24.00 20.34
C ASP A 47 -8.63 22.69 19.63
N PRO A 48 -9.87 22.58 19.10
CA PRO A 48 -10.31 21.37 18.41
C PRO A 48 -9.57 21.14 17.09
N ASP A 49 -9.08 22.20 16.44
CA ASP A 49 -8.43 22.11 15.13
C ASP A 49 -6.95 21.70 15.26
N TYR A 50 -6.42 21.62 16.47
CA TYR A 50 -5.07 21.15 16.74
C TYR A 50 -4.90 19.62 16.65
N TRP A 51 -5.98 18.85 16.56
CA TRP A 51 -5.94 17.38 16.53
C TRP A 51 -5.08 16.78 15.38
N PRO A 52 -4.94 17.39 14.18
CA PRO A 52 -4.05 16.84 13.15
C PRO A 52 -2.57 16.91 13.55
N ASN A 53 -2.17 17.98 14.23
CA ASN A 53 -0.82 18.14 14.76
C ASN A 53 -0.54 17.16 15.91
N LEU A 54 -1.55 16.93 16.75
CA LEU A 54 -1.48 15.91 17.80
C LEU A 54 -1.32 14.52 17.19
N TRP A 55 -2.04 14.23 16.13
CA TRP A 55 -1.93 12.95 15.42
C TRP A 55 -0.56 12.77 14.76
N SER A 56 -0.05 13.76 14.01
CA SER A 56 1.25 13.68 13.34
C SER A 56 2.43 13.49 14.31
N ASN A 57 2.30 13.98 15.53
CA ASN A 57 3.32 13.85 16.59
C ASN A 57 3.18 12.55 17.42
N ASN A 58 2.13 11.76 17.17
CA ASN A 58 1.86 10.52 17.88
C ASN A 58 1.70 9.35 16.88
N PRO A 59 2.80 8.82 16.35
CA PRO A 59 2.78 7.76 15.32
C PRO A 59 2.13 6.45 15.80
N ALA A 60 1.92 6.28 17.11
CA ALA A 60 1.16 5.17 17.68
C ALA A 60 -0.35 5.23 17.37
N ILE A 61 -0.86 6.39 16.91
CA ILE A 61 -2.25 6.56 16.49
C ILE A 61 -2.32 6.37 14.98
N GLY A 62 -2.47 5.15 14.52
CA GLY A 62 -2.53 4.84 13.09
C GLY A 62 -3.76 5.45 12.37
N ASN A 63 -4.87 5.65 13.10
CA ASN A 63 -6.07 6.31 12.55
C ASN A 63 -6.72 7.19 13.62
N PRO A 64 -6.80 8.53 13.41
CA PRO A 64 -7.36 9.46 14.38
C PRO A 64 -8.88 9.27 14.65
N HIS A 65 -9.55 8.50 13.80
CA HIS A 65 -10.96 8.16 13.96
C HIS A 65 -11.19 6.85 14.73
N LEU A 66 -10.12 6.10 15.05
CA LEU A 66 -10.20 4.79 15.71
C LEU A 66 -9.58 4.83 17.11
N ILE A 67 -10.27 5.48 18.04
CA ILE A 67 -10.04 5.32 19.48
C ILE A 67 -11.13 4.44 20.06
N TYR A 68 -10.74 3.52 20.96
CA TYR A 68 -11.64 2.52 21.50
C TYR A 68 -11.97 2.79 22.98
N PRO A 69 -13.22 2.56 23.41
CA PRO A 69 -13.59 2.66 24.81
C PRO A 69 -12.71 1.75 25.68
N GLY A 70 -12.21 2.31 26.80
CA GLY A 70 -11.26 1.64 27.69
C GLY A 70 -9.80 1.93 27.39
N GLN A 71 -9.47 2.52 26.25
CA GLN A 71 -8.12 2.94 25.92
C GLN A 71 -7.68 4.11 26.81
N THR A 72 -6.45 4.08 27.32
CA THR A 72 -5.92 5.14 28.18
C THR A 72 -5.07 6.10 27.35
N LEU A 73 -5.39 7.39 27.43
CA LEU A 73 -4.67 8.46 26.77
C LEU A 73 -3.94 9.29 27.84
N TYR A 74 -2.67 9.58 27.60
CA TYR A 74 -1.94 10.60 28.36
C TYR A 74 -1.97 11.91 27.58
N ILE A 75 -2.53 12.94 28.19
CA ILE A 75 -2.68 14.26 27.60
C ILE A 75 -1.68 15.18 28.31
N TYR A 76 -0.66 15.58 27.59
CA TYR A 76 0.27 16.63 28.00
C TYR A 76 -0.22 17.97 27.44
N ASP A 77 0.30 19.08 27.92
CA ASP A 77 -0.05 20.40 27.38
C ASP A 77 0.33 20.47 25.90
N GLY A 78 -0.66 20.24 25.01
CA GLY A 78 -0.50 20.18 23.56
C GLY A 78 -0.13 18.82 22.97
N ARG A 79 -0.09 17.71 23.74
CA ARG A 79 0.25 16.37 23.26
C ARG A 79 -0.64 15.29 23.89
N ILE A 80 -1.10 14.32 23.06
CA ILE A 80 -1.82 13.13 23.51
C ILE A 80 -0.96 11.88 23.24
N GLU A 81 -0.72 11.06 24.24
CA GLU A 81 -0.07 9.75 24.09
C GLU A 81 -1.06 8.63 24.42
N ILE A 82 -1.11 7.62 23.53
CA ILE A 82 -1.86 6.38 23.78
C ILE A 82 -0.92 5.38 24.43
N VAL A 83 -1.28 4.92 25.63
CA VAL A 83 -0.59 3.80 26.25
C VAL A 83 -1.26 2.51 25.78
N PRO A 84 -0.51 1.55 25.23
CA PRO A 84 -1.05 0.22 24.98
C PRO A 84 -1.61 -0.32 26.31
N ALA A 85 -2.86 -0.78 26.31
CA ALA A 85 -3.40 -1.48 27.47
C ALA A 85 -2.45 -2.63 27.80
N ALA A 86 -1.96 -2.70 29.03
CA ALA A 86 -1.22 -3.87 29.47
C ALA A 86 -2.12 -5.08 29.21
N PRO A 87 -1.59 -6.18 28.66
CA PRO A 87 -2.37 -7.38 28.50
C PRO A 87 -2.94 -7.75 29.87
N PRO A 88 -4.22 -8.18 29.95
CA PRO A 88 -4.79 -8.60 31.23
C PRO A 88 -3.84 -9.61 31.86
N ALA A 89 -3.55 -9.44 33.14
CA ALA A 89 -2.67 -10.31 33.90
C ALA A 89 -3.11 -11.75 33.62
N ALA A 90 -2.18 -12.56 33.09
CA ALA A 90 -2.42 -13.95 32.85
C ALA A 90 -2.83 -14.60 34.18
N GLU A 91 -4.08 -14.99 34.29
CA GLU A 91 -4.49 -15.93 35.34
C GLU A 91 -3.68 -17.19 35.07
N THR A 92 -2.85 -17.53 36.03
CA THR A 92 -2.08 -18.78 36.07
C THR A 92 -3.05 -19.96 36.03
N LEU A 93 -3.22 -20.54 34.84
CA LEU A 93 -3.84 -21.86 34.73
C LEU A 93 -2.88 -22.92 35.32
N PRO A 94 -3.38 -23.92 36.01
CA PRO A 94 -2.56 -24.96 36.63
C PRO A 94 -1.80 -25.74 35.54
N GLU A 95 -0.53 -25.91 35.78
CA GLU A 95 0.42 -26.74 35.04
C GLU A 95 -0.02 -28.21 35.11
N GLY A 96 -0.36 -28.79 33.95
CA GLY A 96 -0.58 -30.23 33.88
C GLY A 96 -1.71 -30.66 32.95
N ALA A 97 -1.49 -30.58 31.64
CA ALA A 97 -1.99 -31.52 30.64
C ALA A 97 -1.26 -31.20 29.30
N GLU A 98 -0.29 -32.02 28.96
CA GLU A 98 0.19 -32.11 27.57
C GLU A 98 -0.97 -32.70 26.73
N GLU A 99 -1.72 -31.82 26.06
CA GLU A 99 -2.56 -32.29 24.97
C GLU A 99 -1.66 -32.55 23.74
N PRO A 100 -1.87 -33.67 23.05
CA PRO A 100 -1.09 -33.97 21.84
C PRO A 100 -1.36 -32.89 20.81
N VAL A 101 -0.27 -32.32 20.26
CA VAL A 101 -0.30 -31.38 19.11
C VAL A 101 -1.11 -32.05 18.01
N ALA A 102 -2.36 -31.69 17.89
CA ALA A 102 -3.20 -32.10 16.78
C ALA A 102 -2.57 -31.55 15.51
N ALA A 103 -2.20 -32.45 14.60
CA ALA A 103 -1.76 -32.06 13.25
C ALA A 103 -2.75 -31.05 12.71
N SER A 104 -2.24 -29.87 12.30
CA SER A 104 -3.04 -28.77 11.78
C SER A 104 -3.93 -29.31 10.66
N ALA A 105 -5.23 -29.22 10.84
CA ALA A 105 -6.18 -29.52 9.77
C ALA A 105 -5.80 -28.69 8.52
N PRO A 106 -5.92 -29.23 7.31
CA PRO A 106 -5.60 -28.49 6.09
C PRO A 106 -6.36 -27.17 6.11
N ALA A 107 -5.62 -26.08 5.91
CA ALA A 107 -6.19 -24.73 5.92
C ALA A 107 -7.40 -24.70 4.98
N ARG A 108 -8.58 -24.41 5.55
CA ARG A 108 -9.81 -24.35 4.77
C ARG A 108 -9.69 -23.22 3.75
N ALA A 109 -9.83 -23.55 2.46
CA ALA A 109 -9.82 -22.54 1.41
C ALA A 109 -10.91 -21.48 1.69
N ILE A 110 -10.50 -20.24 1.77
CA ILE A 110 -11.39 -19.09 1.98
C ILE A 110 -11.68 -18.48 0.61
N GLU A 111 -12.95 -18.28 0.30
CA GLU A 111 -13.37 -17.61 -0.92
C GLU A 111 -13.36 -16.10 -0.68
N ILE A 112 -12.58 -15.39 -1.51
CA ILE A 112 -12.41 -13.94 -1.45
C ILE A 112 -13.04 -13.31 -2.67
N ASN A 113 -13.90 -12.32 -2.44
CA ASN A 113 -14.55 -11.58 -3.51
C ASN A 113 -13.59 -10.52 -4.07
N VAL A 114 -13.38 -10.55 -5.40
CA VAL A 114 -12.40 -9.72 -6.12
C VAL A 114 -13.12 -8.75 -7.05
N HIS A 115 -14.13 -8.05 -6.57
CA HIS A 115 -14.99 -7.16 -7.35
C HIS A 115 -14.24 -6.37 -8.46
N GLY A 116 -14.25 -6.91 -9.69
CA GLY A 116 -13.76 -6.23 -10.88
C GLY A 116 -12.26 -5.94 -10.91
N ALA A 117 -11.45 -6.67 -10.17
CA ALA A 117 -9.99 -6.52 -10.12
C ALA A 117 -9.28 -7.73 -10.78
N PRO A 118 -8.04 -7.59 -11.25
CA PRO A 118 -7.27 -6.34 -11.35
C PRO A 118 -7.67 -5.52 -12.59
N ARG A 119 -7.65 -4.20 -12.47
CA ARG A 119 -7.91 -3.29 -13.60
C ARG A 119 -6.62 -2.76 -14.25
N SER A 120 -5.49 -3.15 -13.76
CA SER A 120 -4.20 -2.92 -14.38
C SER A 120 -3.25 -4.09 -14.13
N PHE A 121 -2.12 -4.08 -14.82
CA PHE A 121 -1.03 -5.04 -14.62
C PHE A 121 0.29 -4.42 -15.02
N VAL A 122 1.39 -4.90 -14.46
CA VAL A 122 2.73 -4.50 -14.85
C VAL A 122 3.23 -5.48 -15.90
N LEU A 123 3.57 -4.96 -17.07
CA LEU A 123 4.04 -5.71 -18.21
C LEU A 123 5.55 -5.56 -18.34
N THR A 124 6.26 -6.67 -18.31
CA THR A 124 7.72 -6.73 -18.46
C THR A 124 8.17 -7.07 -19.88
N GLU A 125 7.22 -7.38 -20.75
CA GLU A 125 7.41 -7.78 -22.15
C GLU A 125 6.48 -6.98 -23.05
N GLU A 126 6.62 -7.15 -24.37
CA GLU A 126 5.73 -6.53 -25.32
C GLU A 126 4.30 -7.09 -25.19
N LEU A 127 3.31 -6.21 -25.15
CA LEU A 127 1.91 -6.62 -25.05
C LEU A 127 1.42 -7.13 -26.39
N PRO A 128 0.99 -8.38 -26.51
CA PRO A 128 0.32 -8.84 -27.73
C PRO A 128 -1.04 -8.14 -27.84
N THR A 129 -1.17 -7.29 -28.83
CA THR A 129 -2.40 -6.57 -29.18
C THR A 129 -2.96 -7.08 -30.50
N LEU A 130 -4.23 -6.79 -30.79
CA LEU A 130 -4.86 -7.04 -32.05
C LEU A 130 -4.93 -5.80 -32.92
N GLY A 131 -4.68 -4.63 -32.37
CA GLY A 131 -4.78 -3.37 -33.05
C GLY A 131 -4.90 -2.16 -32.15
N THR A 132 -5.27 -1.03 -32.72
CA THR A 132 -5.31 0.28 -32.06
C THR A 132 -6.64 0.98 -32.36
N LEU A 133 -7.22 1.62 -31.35
CA LEU A 133 -8.40 2.47 -31.48
C LEU A 133 -7.98 3.80 -32.09
N ILE A 134 -8.50 4.12 -33.28
CA ILE A 134 -8.07 5.29 -34.06
C ILE A 134 -9.00 6.48 -33.92
N ASP A 135 -10.33 6.26 -33.95
CA ASP A 135 -11.30 7.38 -33.87
C ASP A 135 -12.73 6.90 -33.55
N THR A 136 -13.63 7.87 -33.42
CA THR A 136 -15.09 7.66 -33.37
C THR A 136 -15.74 8.20 -34.65
N THR A 137 -17.00 7.84 -34.89
CA THR A 137 -17.83 8.41 -35.98
C THR A 137 -18.00 9.93 -35.87
N GLU A 138 -17.89 10.49 -34.66
CA GLU A 138 -18.08 11.91 -34.40
C GLU A 138 -16.78 12.69 -34.19
N ASN A 139 -15.62 12.06 -34.46
CA ASN A 139 -14.27 12.66 -34.30
C ASN A 139 -14.04 13.23 -32.90
N ARG A 140 -14.48 12.49 -31.85
CA ARG A 140 -14.28 12.91 -30.45
C ARG A 140 -12.93 12.42 -29.91
N PHE A 141 -12.35 13.21 -29.03
CA PHE A 141 -11.12 12.84 -28.34
C PHE A 141 -11.37 11.85 -27.21
N LEU A 142 -12.44 12.05 -26.43
CA LEU A 142 -12.88 11.17 -25.35
C LEU A 142 -14.07 10.33 -25.81
N MET A 143 -14.04 9.07 -25.45
CA MET A 143 -15.00 8.06 -25.89
C MET A 143 -15.63 7.37 -24.70
N TYR A 144 -16.93 7.07 -24.83
CA TYR A 144 -17.74 6.53 -23.75
C TYR A 144 -18.51 5.28 -24.21
N ALA A 145 -19.13 4.61 -23.24
CA ALA A 145 -20.03 3.50 -23.53
C ALA A 145 -21.16 3.92 -24.47
N GLY A 146 -21.40 3.14 -25.51
CA GLY A 146 -22.33 3.42 -26.59
C GLY A 146 -21.70 4.03 -27.84
N ASP A 147 -20.49 4.58 -27.75
CA ASP A 147 -19.83 5.16 -28.91
C ASP A 147 -19.39 4.09 -29.91
N MET A 148 -19.57 4.40 -31.18
CA MET A 148 -19.05 3.61 -32.30
C MET A 148 -17.63 4.05 -32.59
N VAL A 149 -16.70 3.11 -32.59
CA VAL A 149 -15.26 3.36 -32.74
C VAL A 149 -14.68 2.58 -33.94
N PHE A 150 -13.64 3.14 -34.52
CA PHE A 150 -12.87 2.53 -35.56
C PHE A 150 -11.56 1.97 -35.00
N LEU A 151 -11.24 0.74 -35.39
CA LEU A 151 -10.05 0.00 -34.98
C LEU A 151 -9.18 -0.31 -36.19
N GLU A 152 -7.93 0.14 -36.15
CA GLU A 152 -6.88 -0.35 -37.03
C GLU A 152 -6.40 -1.68 -36.45
N MET A 153 -6.64 -2.74 -37.18
CA MET A 153 -6.32 -4.11 -36.75
C MET A 153 -5.06 -4.60 -37.44
N ASP A 154 -4.18 -5.29 -36.67
CA ASP A 154 -2.98 -5.95 -37.22
C ASP A 154 -3.35 -7.03 -38.25
N ASP A 155 -4.42 -7.77 -38.00
CA ASP A 155 -5.09 -8.65 -38.92
C ASP A 155 -6.59 -8.35 -38.96
N LEU A 156 -7.02 -7.62 -39.99
CA LEU A 156 -8.44 -7.28 -40.15
C LEU A 156 -9.32 -8.52 -40.36
N ALA A 157 -8.76 -9.61 -40.93
CA ALA A 157 -9.52 -10.84 -41.15
C ALA A 157 -9.95 -11.50 -39.83
N ALA A 158 -9.13 -11.37 -38.78
CA ALA A 158 -9.38 -11.90 -37.45
C ALA A 158 -10.49 -11.14 -36.68
N ALA A 159 -10.83 -9.90 -37.07
CA ALA A 159 -11.93 -9.16 -36.44
C ALA A 159 -13.28 -9.74 -36.86
N THR A 160 -13.99 -10.40 -35.98
CA THR A 160 -15.30 -11.03 -36.27
C THR A 160 -16.42 -10.33 -35.50
N PRO A 161 -17.61 -10.10 -36.14
CA PRO A 161 -18.75 -9.53 -35.40
C PRO A 161 -19.10 -10.35 -34.17
N GLY A 162 -19.38 -9.66 -33.05
CA GLY A 162 -19.62 -10.25 -31.73
C GLY A 162 -18.35 -10.51 -30.90
N GLN A 163 -17.16 -10.33 -31.47
CA GLN A 163 -15.91 -10.47 -30.75
C GLN A 163 -15.81 -9.40 -29.67
N GLN A 164 -15.56 -9.84 -28.40
CA GLN A 164 -15.33 -8.97 -27.26
C GLN A 164 -13.86 -8.57 -27.20
N LEU A 165 -13.61 -7.29 -27.06
CA LEU A 165 -12.28 -6.70 -26.98
C LEU A 165 -12.12 -5.93 -25.66
N GLN A 166 -10.97 -6.09 -25.04
CA GLN A 166 -10.52 -5.26 -23.93
C GLN A 166 -9.77 -4.06 -24.48
N ILE A 167 -10.14 -2.85 -24.02
CA ILE A 167 -9.48 -1.59 -24.40
C ILE A 167 -8.44 -1.29 -23.34
N LEU A 168 -7.20 -1.06 -23.73
CA LEU A 168 -6.04 -0.91 -22.86
C LEU A 168 -5.29 0.38 -23.14
N GLU A 169 -4.84 1.03 -22.09
CA GLU A 169 -3.89 2.13 -22.15
C GLU A 169 -2.52 1.65 -21.70
N MET A 170 -1.49 1.96 -22.51
CA MET A 170 -0.10 1.81 -22.10
C MET A 170 0.26 2.98 -21.20
N GLY A 171 0.41 2.71 -19.91
CA GLY A 171 0.64 3.71 -18.89
C GLY A 171 2.13 4.01 -18.65
N LYS A 172 2.43 4.43 -17.45
CA LYS A 172 3.75 4.90 -17.04
C LYS A 172 4.75 3.74 -16.92
N GLU A 173 6.04 4.08 -17.05
CA GLU A 173 7.14 3.22 -16.65
C GLU A 173 7.05 2.89 -15.16
N VAL A 174 7.25 1.62 -14.84
CA VAL A 174 7.31 1.11 -13.48
C VAL A 174 8.75 0.75 -13.17
N THR A 175 9.34 1.49 -12.25
CA THR A 175 10.70 1.25 -11.77
C THR A 175 10.67 0.57 -10.42
N HIS A 176 11.66 -0.28 -10.16
CA HIS A 176 11.82 -0.91 -8.86
C HIS A 176 12.15 0.15 -7.79
N PRO A 177 11.39 0.25 -6.68
CA PRO A 177 11.49 1.36 -5.74
C PRO A 177 12.83 1.43 -4.99
N VAL A 178 13.55 0.31 -4.89
CA VAL A 178 14.84 0.23 -4.18
C VAL A 178 16.02 0.37 -5.13
N THR A 179 15.99 -0.35 -6.29
CA THR A 179 17.14 -0.36 -7.23
C THR A 179 17.06 0.72 -8.30
N GLY A 180 15.87 1.28 -8.56
CA GLY A 180 15.63 2.22 -9.66
C GLY A 180 15.60 1.57 -11.04
N GLU A 181 15.76 0.25 -11.12
CA GLU A 181 15.75 -0.50 -12.39
C GLU A 181 14.35 -0.44 -13.03
N LEU A 182 14.30 -0.30 -14.34
CA LEU A 182 13.06 -0.37 -15.10
C LEU A 182 12.53 -1.82 -15.08
N ILE A 183 11.38 -2.03 -14.48
CA ILE A 183 10.70 -3.33 -14.44
C ILE A 183 9.83 -3.52 -15.68
N GLY A 184 9.14 -2.46 -16.11
CA GLY A 184 8.23 -2.52 -17.25
C GLY A 184 7.27 -1.34 -17.29
N PHE A 185 6.07 -1.58 -17.83
CA PHE A 185 5.03 -0.56 -18.00
C PHE A 185 3.74 -1.00 -17.29
N GLN A 186 3.08 -0.07 -16.63
CA GLN A 186 1.73 -0.31 -16.13
C GLN A 186 0.75 -0.20 -17.30
N VAL A 187 -0.03 -1.24 -17.52
CA VAL A 187 -1.09 -1.28 -18.52
C VAL A 187 -2.43 -1.27 -17.80
N SER A 188 -3.29 -0.31 -18.14
CA SER A 188 -4.59 -0.14 -17.50
C SER A 188 -5.72 -0.51 -18.43
N GLU A 189 -6.73 -1.19 -17.90
CA GLU A 189 -7.98 -1.45 -18.60
C GLU A 189 -8.84 -0.17 -18.60
N MET A 190 -9.20 0.28 -19.81
CA MET A 190 -10.03 1.47 -20.02
C MET A 190 -11.49 1.13 -20.20
N GLY A 191 -11.76 -0.08 -20.71
CA GLY A 191 -13.11 -0.53 -20.98
C GLY A 191 -13.16 -1.76 -21.88
N ARG A 192 -14.36 -2.02 -22.39
CA ARG A 192 -14.65 -3.16 -23.25
C ARG A 192 -15.43 -2.71 -24.48
N ALA A 193 -15.08 -3.26 -25.65
CA ALA A 193 -15.79 -3.04 -26.89
C ALA A 193 -16.21 -4.37 -27.52
N GLU A 194 -17.19 -4.31 -28.41
CA GLU A 194 -17.66 -5.43 -29.20
C GLU A 194 -17.58 -5.07 -30.70
N VAL A 195 -16.92 -5.90 -31.47
CA VAL A 195 -16.84 -5.74 -32.92
C VAL A 195 -18.23 -5.91 -33.54
N THR A 196 -18.67 -4.93 -34.32
CA THR A 196 -19.98 -4.96 -34.99
C THR A 196 -19.85 -5.27 -36.48
N GLY A 197 -18.68 -5.00 -37.06
CA GLY A 197 -18.44 -5.23 -38.48
C GLY A 197 -17.10 -4.68 -38.95
N LYS A 198 -17.00 -4.53 -40.26
CA LYS A 198 -15.83 -3.97 -40.94
C LYS A 198 -16.31 -2.99 -42.00
N THR A 199 -15.52 -1.93 -42.21
CA THR A 199 -15.76 -1.00 -43.31
C THR A 199 -14.40 -0.57 -43.86
N ASN A 200 -14.22 -0.63 -45.20
CA ASN A 200 -12.93 -0.42 -45.83
C ASN A 200 -11.83 -1.27 -45.15
N ASP A 201 -10.76 -0.61 -44.66
CA ASP A 201 -9.59 -1.24 -44.05
C ASP A 201 -9.61 -1.20 -42.51
N VAL A 202 -10.77 -0.95 -41.88
CA VAL A 202 -10.89 -0.85 -40.41
C VAL A 202 -12.01 -1.74 -39.89
N ALA A 203 -11.86 -2.23 -38.67
CA ALA A 203 -12.93 -2.84 -37.91
C ALA A 203 -13.78 -1.74 -37.24
N VAL A 204 -15.07 -2.00 -37.12
CA VAL A 204 -16.04 -1.16 -36.43
C VAL A 204 -16.46 -1.87 -35.14
N ALA A 205 -16.40 -1.19 -34.03
CA ALA A 205 -16.81 -1.74 -32.77
C ALA A 205 -17.65 -0.70 -31.98
N VAL A 206 -18.41 -1.19 -31.00
CA VAL A 206 -19.16 -0.36 -30.06
C VAL A 206 -18.57 -0.56 -28.67
N ILE A 207 -18.26 0.54 -27.98
CA ILE A 207 -17.81 0.51 -26.59
C ILE A 207 -19.01 0.08 -25.72
N LYS A 208 -18.92 -1.07 -25.06
CA LYS A 208 -19.97 -1.60 -24.18
C LYS A 208 -19.86 -1.08 -22.77
N GLU A 209 -18.63 -0.88 -22.31
CA GLU A 209 -18.33 -0.45 -20.94
C GLU A 209 -17.09 0.42 -20.93
N THR A 210 -17.11 1.49 -20.13
CA THR A 210 -15.94 2.32 -19.81
C THR A 210 -15.67 2.26 -18.31
N ILE A 211 -14.42 1.95 -17.98
CA ILE A 211 -13.90 1.94 -16.60
C ILE A 211 -13.17 3.25 -16.32
N ARG A 212 -12.48 3.74 -17.34
CA ARG A 212 -11.77 5.02 -17.38
C ARG A 212 -12.00 5.69 -18.72
N GLU A 213 -11.51 6.91 -18.86
CA GLU A 213 -11.61 7.66 -20.12
C GLU A 213 -10.88 6.94 -21.26
N VAL A 214 -11.62 6.52 -22.27
CA VAL A 214 -11.05 5.91 -23.47
C VAL A 214 -10.60 6.99 -24.45
N GLN A 215 -9.36 6.88 -24.93
CA GLN A 215 -8.75 7.86 -25.83
C GLN A 215 -8.23 7.20 -27.10
N ARG A 216 -7.99 8.01 -28.14
CA ARG A 216 -7.31 7.56 -29.36
C ARG A 216 -5.92 7.02 -29.03
N GLY A 217 -5.50 5.98 -29.75
CA GLY A 217 -4.23 5.29 -29.51
C GLY A 217 -4.33 4.17 -28.49
N ALA A 218 -5.47 4.01 -27.81
CA ALA A 218 -5.71 2.88 -26.93
C ALA A 218 -5.54 1.57 -27.70
N LYS A 219 -4.89 0.58 -27.08
CA LYS A 219 -4.67 -0.74 -27.66
C LYS A 219 -5.87 -1.65 -27.41
N VAL A 220 -6.11 -2.59 -28.31
CA VAL A 220 -7.15 -3.59 -28.15
C VAL A 220 -6.58 -5.00 -28.20
N ARG A 221 -7.13 -5.88 -27.35
CA ARG A 221 -6.84 -7.31 -27.33
C ARG A 221 -8.12 -8.12 -27.09
N PRO A 222 -8.10 -9.45 -27.23
CA PRO A 222 -9.23 -10.28 -26.84
C PRO A 222 -9.60 -10.03 -25.37
N TYR A 223 -10.88 -9.93 -25.09
CA TYR A 223 -11.36 -9.78 -23.70
C TYR A 223 -11.06 -11.06 -22.92
N VAL A 224 -10.56 -10.87 -21.71
CA VAL A 224 -10.33 -11.95 -20.75
C VAL A 224 -11.19 -11.65 -19.53
N GLU A 225 -12.11 -12.55 -19.24
CA GLU A 225 -12.93 -12.46 -18.05
C GLU A 225 -12.14 -12.86 -16.81
N PHE A 226 -12.13 -12.00 -15.80
CA PHE A 226 -11.56 -12.34 -14.50
C PHE A 226 -12.63 -12.96 -13.61
N PRO A 227 -12.27 -13.97 -12.79
CA PRO A 227 -13.22 -14.57 -11.87
C PRO A 227 -13.68 -13.53 -10.83
N ALA A 228 -14.96 -13.57 -10.47
CA ALA A 228 -15.51 -12.69 -9.44
C ALA A 228 -14.97 -13.03 -8.03
N THR A 229 -14.47 -14.24 -7.85
CA THR A 229 -13.95 -14.74 -6.56
C THR A 229 -12.64 -15.49 -6.78
N VAL A 230 -11.77 -15.45 -5.77
CA VAL A 230 -10.52 -16.21 -5.72
C VAL A 230 -10.53 -17.04 -4.44
N GLN A 231 -10.19 -18.32 -4.55
CA GLN A 231 -10.00 -19.20 -3.41
C GLN A 231 -8.55 -19.14 -2.92
N THR A 232 -8.36 -18.99 -1.60
CA THR A 232 -7.02 -19.04 -1.03
C THR A 232 -6.41 -20.43 -1.22
N LYS A 233 -5.10 -20.45 -1.52
CA LYS A 233 -4.31 -21.66 -1.70
C LYS A 233 -3.11 -21.62 -0.77
N PRO A 234 -2.73 -22.78 -0.21
CA PRO A 234 -1.49 -22.87 0.55
C PRO A 234 -0.30 -22.55 -0.34
N VAL A 235 0.66 -21.87 0.23
CA VAL A 235 1.92 -21.54 -0.43
C VAL A 235 2.86 -22.74 -0.37
N THR A 236 3.49 -23.08 -1.47
CA THR A 236 4.45 -24.19 -1.56
C THR A 236 5.90 -23.74 -1.66
N VAL A 237 6.14 -22.48 -2.05
CA VAL A 237 7.48 -21.93 -2.26
C VAL A 237 7.61 -20.58 -1.54
N ALA A 238 8.73 -20.41 -0.81
CA ALA A 238 9.05 -19.12 -0.21
C ALA A 238 9.47 -18.13 -1.32
N ALA A 239 8.76 -17.03 -1.42
CA ALA A 239 9.10 -15.91 -2.32
C ALA A 239 9.04 -14.60 -1.54
N GLN A 240 9.92 -13.66 -1.88
CA GLN A 240 9.97 -12.32 -1.33
C GLN A 240 10.09 -11.33 -2.46
N GLY A 241 9.46 -10.17 -2.30
CA GLY A 241 9.46 -9.11 -3.28
C GLY A 241 9.04 -7.78 -2.68
N VAL A 242 8.70 -6.84 -3.55
CA VAL A 242 8.39 -5.46 -3.17
C VAL A 242 7.13 -4.98 -3.90
N ILE A 243 6.40 -4.05 -3.28
CA ILE A 243 5.27 -3.39 -3.91
C ILE A 243 5.79 -2.39 -4.95
N LEU A 244 5.55 -2.65 -6.23
CA LEU A 244 5.97 -1.82 -7.35
C LEU A 244 5.07 -0.61 -7.57
N THR A 245 3.76 -0.83 -7.56
CA THR A 245 2.71 0.18 -7.84
C THR A 245 1.34 -0.36 -7.41
N SER A 246 0.29 0.40 -7.65
CA SER A 246 -1.10 -0.01 -7.43
C SER A 246 -1.99 0.35 -8.61
N ASP A 247 -3.20 -0.25 -8.69
CA ASP A 247 -4.21 0.11 -9.69
C ASP A 247 -4.63 1.59 -9.61
N SER A 248 -4.69 2.13 -8.39
CA SER A 248 -5.04 3.54 -8.14
C SER A 248 -3.90 4.51 -8.46
N GLY A 249 -2.64 4.03 -8.49
CA GLY A 249 -1.46 4.85 -8.61
C GLY A 249 -1.17 5.72 -7.38
N ASN A 250 -1.87 5.49 -6.26
CA ASN A 250 -1.65 6.19 -5.00
C ASN A 250 -0.37 5.72 -4.32
N GLU A 251 0.30 6.64 -3.63
CA GLU A 251 1.48 6.30 -2.82
C GLU A 251 1.10 5.57 -1.52
N SER A 252 -0.01 5.96 -0.90
CA SER A 252 -0.56 5.32 0.30
C SER A 252 -1.65 4.33 -0.08
N LEU A 253 -1.56 3.13 0.45
CA LEU A 253 -2.38 1.98 0.08
C LEU A 253 -3.25 1.53 1.25
N SER A 254 -4.45 1.06 0.93
CA SER A 254 -5.49 0.71 1.88
C SER A 254 -6.06 -0.68 1.62
N VAL A 255 -6.94 -1.14 2.50
CA VAL A 255 -7.73 -2.37 2.29
C VAL A 255 -8.57 -2.23 1.02
N GLN A 256 -8.67 -3.28 0.24
CA GLN A 256 -9.30 -3.37 -1.09
C GLN A 256 -8.50 -2.72 -2.23
N ASP A 257 -7.34 -2.10 -1.99
CA ASP A 257 -6.46 -1.70 -3.08
C ASP A 257 -5.82 -2.92 -3.73
N VAL A 258 -5.64 -2.86 -5.06
CA VAL A 258 -4.86 -3.84 -5.81
C VAL A 258 -3.44 -3.32 -5.95
N ILE A 259 -2.49 -4.09 -5.45
CA ILE A 259 -1.05 -3.82 -5.52
C ILE A 259 -0.39 -4.72 -6.56
N HIS A 260 0.64 -4.22 -7.22
CA HIS A 260 1.48 -4.98 -8.13
C HIS A 260 2.84 -5.21 -7.47
N VAL A 261 3.28 -6.47 -7.48
CA VAL A 261 4.53 -6.92 -6.85
C VAL A 261 5.47 -7.52 -7.89
N ASP A 262 6.77 -7.52 -7.60
CA ASP A 262 7.84 -8.01 -8.47
C ASP A 262 8.11 -9.52 -8.34
N ILE A 263 7.16 -10.27 -7.78
CA ILE A 263 7.19 -11.72 -7.72
C ILE A 263 6.04 -12.30 -8.54
N GLY A 264 6.33 -13.29 -9.38
CA GLY A 264 5.36 -13.90 -10.26
C GLY A 264 5.48 -15.43 -10.30
N SER A 265 4.97 -16.05 -11.37
CA SER A 265 5.00 -17.51 -11.52
C SER A 265 6.42 -18.07 -11.59
N ALA A 266 7.40 -17.31 -12.08
CA ALA A 266 8.81 -17.73 -12.08
C ALA A 266 9.35 -17.88 -10.63
N ALA A 267 8.78 -17.18 -9.65
CA ALA A 267 9.08 -17.32 -8.22
C ALA A 267 8.17 -18.34 -7.51
N GLY A 268 7.33 -19.09 -8.26
CA GLY A 268 6.40 -20.07 -7.69
C GLY A 268 5.13 -19.47 -7.09
N VAL A 269 4.83 -18.21 -7.37
CA VAL A 269 3.61 -17.55 -6.90
C VAL A 269 2.42 -17.96 -7.77
N GLU A 270 1.30 -18.31 -7.12
CA GLU A 270 0.06 -18.69 -7.76
C GLU A 270 -1.12 -17.82 -7.32
N VAL A 271 -2.17 -17.76 -8.16
CA VAL A 271 -3.43 -17.13 -7.77
C VAL A 271 -4.01 -17.85 -6.55
N GLY A 272 -4.39 -17.08 -5.53
CA GLY A 272 -4.89 -17.57 -4.25
C GLY A 272 -3.82 -17.65 -3.15
N ASN A 273 -2.53 -17.46 -3.45
CA ASN A 273 -1.51 -17.40 -2.42
C ASN A 273 -1.69 -16.17 -1.53
N GLU A 274 -1.53 -16.34 -0.22
CA GLU A 274 -1.50 -15.22 0.72
C GLU A 274 -0.09 -14.62 0.79
N LEU A 275 -0.04 -13.31 0.80
CA LEU A 275 1.16 -12.51 0.99
C LEU A 275 1.08 -11.77 2.33
N MET A 276 2.15 -11.84 3.11
CA MET A 276 2.37 -10.94 4.23
C MET A 276 3.04 -9.66 3.70
N LEU A 277 2.48 -8.52 4.10
CA LEU A 277 3.00 -7.19 3.80
C LEU A 277 3.80 -6.71 5.00
N TYR A 278 5.06 -6.33 4.81
CA TYR A 278 5.93 -5.98 5.92
C TYR A 278 6.95 -4.91 5.54
N ARG A 279 7.58 -4.32 6.56
CA ARG A 279 8.67 -3.35 6.40
C ARG A 279 9.81 -3.70 7.33
N THR A 280 11.02 -3.76 6.78
CA THR A 280 12.24 -3.89 7.58
C THR A 280 12.64 -2.53 8.14
N ARG A 281 13.23 -2.54 9.31
CA ARG A 281 13.81 -1.35 9.93
C ARG A 281 15.26 -1.58 10.26
N VAL A 282 16.08 -0.67 9.82
CA VAL A 282 17.49 -0.62 10.23
C VAL A 282 17.65 0.56 11.18
N PHE A 283 18.19 0.32 12.35
CA PHE A 283 18.42 1.35 13.36
C PHE A 283 19.92 1.59 13.55
N THR A 284 20.31 2.83 13.80
CA THR A 284 21.71 3.17 14.07
C THR A 284 21.98 3.12 15.57
N LYS A 285 23.00 2.39 15.99
CA LYS A 285 23.44 2.34 17.40
C LYS A 285 24.12 3.64 17.87
N SER A 286 24.37 4.57 16.96
CA SER A 286 25.15 5.78 17.22
C SER A 286 24.38 7.04 16.84
N ALA A 287 24.52 8.09 17.65
CA ALA A 287 24.01 9.43 17.33
C ALA A 287 24.89 10.21 16.33
N ARG A 288 25.91 9.58 15.74
CA ARG A 288 26.76 10.21 14.72
C ARG A 288 26.01 10.42 13.40
N PRO A 289 26.40 11.41 12.59
CA PRO A 289 25.87 11.56 11.24
C PRO A 289 26.06 10.29 10.41
N LEU A 290 25.07 9.96 9.56
CA LEU A 290 25.05 8.73 8.76
C LEU A 290 26.31 8.52 7.91
N GLU A 291 26.91 9.61 7.42
CA GLU A 291 28.14 9.62 6.61
C GLU A 291 29.39 9.11 7.36
N GLN A 292 29.31 8.99 8.69
CA GLN A 292 30.42 8.56 9.58
C GLN A 292 30.16 7.20 10.23
N LEU A 293 29.16 6.45 9.74
CA LEU A 293 28.79 5.17 10.32
C LEU A 293 29.32 4.02 9.46
N ASP A 294 30.00 3.08 10.12
CA ASP A 294 30.40 1.80 9.54
C ASP A 294 29.25 0.79 9.62
N ALA A 295 29.33 -0.32 8.89
CA ALA A 295 28.31 -1.38 8.86
C ALA A 295 27.94 -1.91 10.26
N ASP A 296 28.91 -1.96 11.17
CA ASP A 296 28.72 -2.44 12.56
C ASP A 296 27.85 -1.50 13.43
N ASN A 297 27.58 -0.29 12.96
CA ASN A 297 26.74 0.68 13.66
C ASN A 297 25.25 0.49 13.39
N PHE A 298 24.88 -0.41 12.46
CA PHE A 298 23.49 -0.71 12.13
C PHE A 298 23.03 -1.98 12.84
N VAL A 299 21.76 -1.99 13.23
CA VAL A 299 21.06 -3.15 13.78
C VAL A 299 19.78 -3.32 13.01
N GLU A 300 19.58 -4.52 12.47
CA GLU A 300 18.29 -4.92 11.95
C GLU A 300 17.34 -5.15 13.12
N LEU A 301 16.20 -4.48 13.08
CA LEU A 301 15.10 -4.70 14.00
C LEU A 301 14.14 -5.73 13.41
N PRO A 302 13.32 -6.38 14.24
CA PRO A 302 12.26 -7.25 13.74
C PRO A 302 11.38 -6.52 12.71
N ASP A 303 10.96 -7.27 11.69
CA ASP A 303 10.03 -6.79 10.67
C ASP A 303 8.76 -6.22 11.32
N ILE A 304 8.23 -5.17 10.71
CA ILE A 304 6.91 -4.64 11.07
C ILE A 304 5.89 -5.29 10.16
N ASP A 305 4.93 -6.00 10.72
CA ASP A 305 3.75 -6.47 9.99
C ASP A 305 2.88 -5.26 9.60
N LEU A 306 2.63 -5.12 8.31
CA LEU A 306 1.78 -4.06 7.73
C LEU A 306 0.42 -4.58 7.31
N GLY A 307 0.26 -5.91 7.13
CA GLY A 307 -0.99 -6.51 6.73
C GLY A 307 -0.86 -7.72 5.84
N LYS A 308 -1.95 -8.05 5.17
CA LYS A 308 -2.04 -9.23 4.28
C LYS A 308 -2.68 -8.87 2.96
N ALA A 309 -2.27 -9.57 1.91
CA ALA A 309 -2.90 -9.52 0.60
C ALA A 309 -3.08 -10.93 0.04
N VAL A 310 -3.96 -11.07 -0.95
CA VAL A 310 -4.13 -12.32 -1.70
C VAL A 310 -3.81 -12.07 -3.16
N VAL A 311 -3.08 -12.97 -3.77
CA VAL A 311 -2.73 -12.91 -5.18
C VAL A 311 -3.98 -13.21 -6.03
N ILE A 312 -4.34 -12.29 -6.92
CA ILE A 312 -5.55 -12.36 -7.76
C ILE A 312 -5.23 -12.57 -9.23
N ALA A 313 -4.03 -12.18 -9.66
CA ALA A 313 -3.53 -12.47 -11.02
C ALA A 313 -2.01 -12.61 -10.98
N VAL A 314 -1.48 -13.49 -11.84
CA VAL A 314 -0.05 -13.80 -11.89
C VAL A 314 0.45 -13.71 -13.33
N ARG A 315 1.62 -13.12 -13.51
CA ARG A 315 2.44 -13.13 -14.70
C ARG A 315 3.78 -13.77 -14.40
N GLU A 316 4.64 -13.90 -15.39
CA GLU A 316 5.93 -14.57 -15.21
C GLU A 316 6.77 -13.91 -14.09
N LYS A 317 6.95 -12.58 -14.13
CA LYS A 317 7.81 -11.84 -13.18
C LYS A 317 7.04 -11.00 -12.17
N THR A 318 5.76 -10.76 -12.39
CA THR A 318 4.95 -9.86 -11.55
C THR A 318 3.62 -10.53 -11.17
N ALA A 319 3.01 -10.06 -10.09
CA ALA A 319 1.66 -10.45 -9.73
C ALA A 319 0.85 -9.24 -9.27
N ALA A 320 -0.48 -9.35 -9.40
CA ALA A 320 -1.43 -8.44 -8.78
C ALA A 320 -2.02 -9.11 -7.54
N ALA A 321 -2.06 -8.38 -6.44
CA ALA A 321 -2.61 -8.87 -5.17
C ALA A 321 -3.60 -7.86 -4.57
N LEU A 322 -4.71 -8.37 -4.05
CA LEU A 322 -5.72 -7.58 -3.34
C LEU A 322 -5.35 -7.47 -1.86
N VAL A 323 -5.26 -6.26 -1.34
CA VAL A 323 -4.99 -6.01 0.08
C VAL A 323 -6.22 -6.38 0.91
N LEU A 324 -6.07 -7.37 1.78
CA LEU A 324 -7.14 -7.89 2.65
C LEU A 324 -7.23 -7.18 3.98
N SER A 325 -6.07 -6.84 4.53
CA SER A 325 -5.98 -6.15 5.82
C SER A 325 -4.74 -5.27 5.85
N VAL A 326 -4.84 -4.17 6.58
CA VAL A 326 -3.72 -3.28 6.90
C VAL A 326 -3.72 -3.08 8.41
N THR A 327 -2.55 -3.03 9.03
CA THR A 327 -2.39 -2.69 10.44
C THR A 327 -2.62 -1.19 10.66
N ASN A 328 -2.31 -0.70 11.85
CA ASN A 328 -2.41 0.74 12.15
C ASN A 328 -1.34 1.60 11.45
N LEU A 329 -0.44 0.98 10.69
CA LEU A 329 0.61 1.67 9.94
C LEU A 329 0.24 1.77 8.46
N PRO A 330 0.55 2.90 7.83
CA PRO A 330 0.27 3.08 6.40
C PRO A 330 1.16 2.17 5.56
N LEU A 331 0.56 1.57 4.53
CA LEU A 331 1.21 0.77 3.51
C LEU A 331 1.60 1.66 2.34
N TYR A 332 2.82 1.50 1.83
CA TYR A 332 3.35 2.33 0.74
C TYR A 332 3.95 1.49 -0.40
N ARG A 333 4.09 2.12 -1.55
CA ARG A 333 4.99 1.64 -2.59
C ARG A 333 6.40 1.46 -2.02
N GLY A 334 7.04 0.32 -2.30
CA GLY A 334 8.35 -0.03 -1.78
C GLY A 334 8.34 -0.85 -0.49
N ASP A 335 7.20 -1.04 0.14
CA ASP A 335 7.07 -2.02 1.22
C ASP A 335 7.24 -3.44 0.69
N LEU A 336 7.71 -4.32 1.56
CA LEU A 336 8.09 -5.68 1.21
C LEU A 336 6.90 -6.62 1.29
N VAL A 337 6.95 -7.66 0.47
CA VAL A 337 5.98 -8.75 0.48
C VAL A 337 6.69 -10.09 0.60
N LYS A 338 6.07 -11.04 1.28
CA LYS A 338 6.54 -12.43 1.32
C LYS A 338 5.37 -13.39 1.34
N THR A 339 5.56 -14.54 0.72
CA THR A 339 4.59 -15.64 0.79
C THR A 339 4.55 -16.23 2.20
N VAL A 340 3.37 -16.62 2.67
CA VAL A 340 3.17 -17.24 4.00
C VAL A 340 3.16 -18.75 3.82
N LEU A 341 4.25 -19.41 4.20
CA LEU A 341 4.32 -20.87 4.27
C LEU A 341 3.43 -21.36 5.40
N PRO A 342 2.76 -22.55 5.24
CA PRO A 342 1.89 -23.14 6.23
C PRO A 342 2.61 -23.57 7.51
#